data_37aff0423ab5d0adfc6e72b6a65a41ad
#
_entry.id   37aff0423ab5d0adfc6e72b6a65a41ad
#
_cell.length_a   1.000
_cell.length_b   1.000
_cell.length_c   1.000
_cell.angle_alpha   90.00
_cell.angle_beta   90.00
_cell.angle_gamma   90.00
#
_symmetry.space_group_name_H-M   'P 1'
#
loop_
_entity.id
_entity.type
_entity.pdbx_description
1 polymer ?
#
loop_
_entity_poly.entity_id
_entity_poly.type
_entity_poly.pdbx_seq_one_letter_code
_entity_poly.pdbx_strand_id
1 'polypeptide(L)'
;MFSIIGIILFLFLVALPCGIIFLLFHIPKTLGHPKLGRWLGISVSVLYGLFMLSFLFSMTGWVVFPKHKVRNLLKDSSIVLTDRFTITNHENIGFDIHGDTYESFTIEITSADKQRIIDEIKSDPYTVVLSKEDREDHNYHVEFYHRFGDVTEAPLYYDAPDEYLISVYESPQKEGYVGKYHWISLKKRSNELVVIDYWE
;
A
#
# COMPACT_ATOMS: atom_id res chain seq x y z
N MET A 1 16.80 10.44 9.36
CA MET A 1 18.28 10.51 9.22
C MET A 1 18.64 9.87 7.90
N PHE A 2 18.95 10.66 6.86
CA PHE A 2 19.39 10.11 5.58
C PHE A 2 20.71 9.34 5.80
N SER A 3 20.73 8.06 5.46
CA SER A 3 21.95 7.28 5.58
C SER A 3 22.98 7.81 4.57
N ILE A 4 24.27 7.76 4.90
CA ILE A 4 25.38 8.14 4.02
C ILE A 4 25.25 7.44 2.67
N ILE A 5 24.76 6.20 2.68
CA ILE A 5 24.45 5.40 1.48
C ILE A 5 23.39 6.08 0.61
N GLY A 6 22.33 6.65 1.20
CA GLY A 6 21.29 7.37 0.46
C GLY A 6 21.82 8.62 -0.24
N ILE A 7 22.71 9.35 0.41
CA ILE A 7 23.37 10.54 -0.18
C ILE A 7 24.27 10.13 -1.36
N ILE A 8 25.08 9.08 -1.21
CA ILE A 8 25.93 8.55 -2.26
C ILE A 8 25.10 8.07 -3.45
N LEU A 9 24.02 7.34 -3.19
CA LEU A 9 23.12 6.83 -4.23
C LEU A 9 22.42 7.97 -4.98
N PHE A 10 21.98 9.00 -4.27
CA PHE A 10 21.39 10.21 -4.86
C PHE A 10 22.40 10.98 -5.71
N LEU A 11 23.62 11.18 -5.23
CA LEU A 11 24.70 11.83 -5.99
C LEU A 11 25.02 11.02 -7.25
N PHE A 12 25.05 9.69 -7.17
CA PHE A 12 25.27 8.82 -8.32
C PHE A 12 24.14 8.92 -9.34
N LEU A 13 22.89 8.95 -8.86
CA LEU A 13 21.69 9.05 -9.70
C LEU A 13 21.61 10.39 -10.44
N VAL A 14 22.11 11.47 -9.87
CA VAL A 14 22.07 12.81 -10.48
C VAL A 14 23.36 13.17 -11.21
N ALA A 15 24.52 12.97 -10.59
CA ALA A 15 25.80 13.42 -11.13
C ALA A 15 26.23 12.64 -12.38
N LEU A 16 25.98 11.31 -12.40
CA LEU A 16 26.41 10.48 -13.53
C LEU A 16 25.62 10.80 -14.82
N PRO A 17 24.28 10.90 -14.84
CA PRO A 17 23.56 11.31 -16.04
C PRO A 17 23.90 12.74 -16.48
N CYS A 18 24.06 13.68 -15.54
CA CYS A 18 24.49 15.05 -15.88
C CYS A 18 25.86 15.06 -16.56
N GLY A 19 26.80 14.26 -16.08
CA GLY A 19 28.10 14.07 -16.70
C GLY A 19 28.00 13.51 -18.13
N ILE A 20 27.19 12.47 -18.32
CA ILE A 20 26.96 11.89 -19.66
C ILE A 20 26.34 12.92 -20.62
N ILE A 21 25.32 13.64 -20.19
CA ILE A 21 24.67 14.69 -20.99
C ILE A 21 25.69 15.76 -21.38
N PHE A 22 26.53 16.20 -20.43
CA PHE A 22 27.57 17.17 -20.69
C PHE A 22 28.58 16.67 -21.76
N LEU A 23 29.02 15.42 -21.66
CA LEU A 23 29.93 14.80 -22.64
C LEU A 23 29.26 14.69 -24.01
N LEU A 24 28.01 14.34 -24.11
CA LEU A 24 27.23 14.26 -25.36
C LEU A 24 27.10 15.62 -26.05
N PHE A 25 27.06 16.71 -25.29
CA PHE A 25 27.10 18.05 -25.85
C PHE A 25 28.51 18.44 -26.31
N HIS A 26 29.53 18.08 -25.55
CA HIS A 26 30.88 18.62 -25.70
C HIS A 26 31.71 17.87 -26.74
N ILE A 27 31.67 16.53 -26.72
CA ILE A 27 32.51 15.72 -27.64
C ILE A 27 32.18 15.96 -29.11
N PRO A 28 30.92 15.93 -29.59
CA PRO A 28 30.62 16.18 -30.98
C PRO A 28 30.96 17.62 -31.41
N LYS A 29 30.86 18.59 -30.47
CA LYS A 29 31.24 19.97 -30.73
C LYS A 29 32.75 20.11 -31.02
N THR A 30 33.58 19.40 -30.25
CA THR A 30 35.05 19.40 -30.45
C THR A 30 35.45 18.66 -31.71
N LEU A 31 34.65 17.68 -32.16
CA LEU A 31 34.85 16.92 -33.40
C LEU A 31 34.29 17.64 -34.64
N GLY A 32 33.85 18.90 -34.53
CA GLY A 32 33.36 19.69 -35.67
C GLY A 32 31.89 19.45 -36.03
N HIS A 33 31.15 18.69 -35.22
CA HIS A 33 29.73 18.38 -35.43
C HIS A 33 28.81 19.01 -34.36
N PRO A 34 28.76 20.34 -34.19
CA PRO A 34 28.03 20.98 -33.09
C PRO A 34 26.53 20.76 -33.15
N LYS A 35 25.94 20.60 -34.33
CA LYS A 35 24.51 20.31 -34.49
C LYS A 35 24.14 18.92 -33.92
N LEU A 36 24.98 17.92 -34.17
CA LEU A 36 24.79 16.54 -33.67
C LEU A 36 24.86 16.51 -32.13
N GLY A 37 25.85 17.18 -31.52
CA GLY A 37 25.99 17.28 -30.09
C GLY A 37 24.78 17.92 -29.43
N ARG A 38 24.26 18.99 -30.05
CA ARG A 38 23.04 19.67 -29.53
C ARG A 38 21.82 18.76 -29.58
N TRP A 39 21.60 18.04 -30.68
CA TRP A 39 20.48 17.12 -30.81
C TRP A 39 20.56 15.95 -29.83
N LEU A 40 21.72 15.29 -29.76
CA LEU A 40 21.94 14.18 -28.80
C LEU A 40 21.77 14.62 -27.35
N GLY A 41 22.39 15.74 -26.98
CA GLY A 41 22.29 16.27 -25.63
C GLY A 41 20.85 16.61 -25.23
N ILE A 42 20.08 17.26 -26.11
CA ILE A 42 18.69 17.59 -25.86
C ILE A 42 17.84 16.30 -25.73
N SER A 43 18.00 15.35 -26.67
CA SER A 43 17.22 14.10 -26.64
C SER A 43 17.46 13.29 -25.36
N VAL A 44 18.73 13.15 -24.95
CA VAL A 44 19.04 12.42 -23.70
C VAL A 44 18.58 13.19 -22.47
N SER A 45 18.66 14.53 -22.46
CA SER A 45 18.14 15.35 -21.37
C SER A 45 16.63 15.19 -21.20
N VAL A 46 15.87 15.18 -22.29
CA VAL A 46 14.41 14.97 -22.26
C VAL A 46 14.07 13.58 -21.77
N LEU A 47 14.74 12.55 -22.29
CA LEU A 47 14.54 11.16 -21.84
C LEU A 47 14.84 11.00 -20.35
N TYR A 48 15.94 11.57 -19.87
CA TYR A 48 16.29 11.55 -18.47
C TYR A 48 15.29 12.32 -17.61
N GLY A 49 14.84 13.48 -18.06
CA GLY A 49 13.80 14.26 -17.40
C GLY A 49 12.48 13.49 -17.25
N LEU A 50 12.05 12.79 -18.31
CA LEU A 50 10.87 11.93 -18.27
C LEU A 50 11.06 10.74 -17.33
N PHE A 51 12.24 10.13 -17.33
CA PHE A 51 12.56 9.04 -16.38
C PHE A 51 12.52 9.52 -14.93
N MET A 52 13.14 10.67 -14.62
CA MET A 52 13.11 11.24 -13.28
C MET A 52 11.71 11.66 -12.85
N LEU A 53 10.91 12.20 -13.78
CA LEU A 53 9.51 12.52 -13.51
C LEU A 53 8.70 11.28 -13.20
N SER A 54 8.87 10.20 -13.98
CA SER A 54 8.22 8.91 -13.75
C SER A 54 8.64 8.30 -12.41
N PHE A 55 9.93 8.37 -12.08
CA PHE A 55 10.47 7.89 -10.81
C PHE A 55 9.91 8.69 -9.61
N LEU A 56 9.87 10.02 -9.72
CA LEU A 56 9.25 10.88 -8.72
C LEU A 56 7.76 10.60 -8.60
N PHE A 57 7.05 10.40 -9.71
CA PHE A 57 5.63 10.03 -9.70
C PHE A 57 5.41 8.66 -9.04
N SER A 58 6.28 7.69 -9.29
CA SER A 58 6.25 6.40 -8.62
C SER A 58 6.48 6.53 -7.11
N MET A 59 7.48 7.31 -6.72
CA MET A 59 7.77 7.55 -5.29
C MET A 59 6.70 8.39 -4.59
N THR A 60 6.15 9.41 -5.26
CA THR A 60 5.12 10.29 -4.66
C THR A 60 3.72 9.71 -4.80
N GLY A 61 3.47 8.79 -5.73
CA GLY A 61 2.21 8.06 -5.84
C GLY A 61 1.85 7.33 -4.54
N TRP A 62 2.85 6.84 -3.83
CA TRP A 62 2.70 6.24 -2.50
C TRP A 62 2.36 7.27 -1.41
N VAL A 63 2.73 8.54 -1.60
CA VAL A 63 2.49 9.61 -0.62
C VAL A 63 1.24 10.43 -0.96
N VAL A 64 0.93 10.59 -2.26
CA VAL A 64 -0.09 11.54 -2.73
C VAL A 64 -1.51 10.95 -2.78
N PHE A 65 -1.66 9.62 -2.86
CA PHE A 65 -2.98 8.98 -2.97
C PHE A 65 -3.34 7.95 -1.89
N PRO A 66 -2.95 8.13 -0.61
CA PRO A 66 -3.29 7.16 0.43
C PRO A 66 -4.81 7.01 0.57
N LYS A 67 -5.59 8.08 0.38
CA LYS A 67 -7.06 8.03 0.42
C LYS A 67 -7.67 7.17 -0.69
N HIS A 68 -7.08 7.17 -1.87
CA HIS A 68 -7.56 6.34 -2.97
C HIS A 68 -7.26 4.86 -2.69
N LYS A 69 -6.06 4.57 -2.17
CA LYS A 69 -5.68 3.20 -1.79
C LYS A 69 -6.60 2.67 -0.70
N VAL A 70 -6.80 3.42 0.37
CA VAL A 70 -7.73 3.04 1.45
C VAL A 70 -9.14 2.78 0.92
N ARG A 71 -9.65 3.64 0.01
CA ARG A 71 -10.98 3.40 -0.58
C ARG A 71 -11.06 2.11 -1.39
N ASN A 72 -10.00 1.78 -2.12
CA ASN A 72 -9.97 0.53 -2.88
C ASN A 72 -9.94 -0.67 -1.92
N LEU A 73 -9.07 -0.67 -0.90
CA LEU A 73 -9.00 -1.72 0.10
C LEU A 73 -10.35 -1.93 0.83
N LEU A 74 -11.02 -0.85 1.19
CA LEU A 74 -12.34 -0.92 1.80
C LEU A 74 -13.39 -1.49 0.85
N LYS A 75 -13.36 -1.07 -0.42
CA LYS A 75 -14.26 -1.57 -1.46
C LYS A 75 -14.04 -3.06 -1.73
N ASP A 76 -12.78 -3.50 -1.79
CA ASP A 76 -12.42 -4.91 -1.97
C ASP A 76 -12.92 -5.74 -0.77
N SER A 77 -13.01 -5.12 0.41
CA SER A 77 -13.61 -5.70 1.63
C SER A 77 -15.13 -5.47 1.75
N SER A 78 -15.80 -5.09 0.67
CA SER A 78 -17.23 -4.77 0.61
C SER A 78 -17.68 -3.60 1.50
N ILE A 79 -16.75 -2.81 2.05
CA ILE A 79 -17.06 -1.66 2.88
C ILE A 79 -17.10 -0.39 2.01
N VAL A 80 -18.25 0.26 1.97
CA VAL A 80 -18.42 1.53 1.25
C VAL A 80 -18.59 2.66 2.25
N LEU A 81 -17.62 3.56 2.35
CA LEU A 81 -17.78 4.80 3.11
C LEU A 81 -18.53 5.83 2.26
N THR A 82 -19.63 6.36 2.80
CA THR A 82 -20.42 7.40 2.11
C THR A 82 -19.90 8.79 2.38
N ASP A 83 -19.33 8.99 3.56
CA ASP A 83 -18.82 10.27 4.02
C ASP A 83 -17.31 10.43 3.77
N ARG A 84 -16.82 11.64 4.07
CA ARG A 84 -15.39 11.92 4.05
C ARG A 84 -14.73 11.32 5.28
N PHE A 85 -13.59 10.68 5.10
CA PHE A 85 -12.75 10.20 6.18
C PHE A 85 -11.41 10.92 6.23
N THR A 86 -10.75 10.88 7.36
CA THR A 86 -9.42 11.44 7.58
C THR A 86 -8.45 10.30 7.91
N ILE A 87 -7.29 10.27 7.26
CA ILE A 87 -6.22 9.35 7.63
C ILE A 87 -5.47 10.00 8.79
N THR A 88 -5.44 9.34 9.93
CA THR A 88 -4.78 9.80 11.16
C THR A 88 -3.40 9.19 11.35
N ASN A 89 -3.20 7.96 10.86
CA ASN A 89 -1.89 7.31 10.86
C ASN A 89 -1.71 6.46 9.58
N HIS A 90 -0.47 6.32 9.14
CA HIS A 90 -0.08 5.47 8.03
C HIS A 90 1.29 4.87 8.35
N GLU A 91 1.34 3.56 8.40
CA GLU A 91 2.56 2.79 8.59
C GLU A 91 2.79 1.91 7.38
N ASN A 92 3.99 1.95 6.87
CA ASN A 92 4.42 1.10 5.76
C ASN A 92 5.75 0.46 6.18
N ILE A 93 5.69 -0.81 6.50
CA ILE A 93 6.88 -1.64 6.69
C ILE A 93 7.13 -2.27 5.33
N GLY A 94 7.92 -1.57 4.52
CA GLY A 94 8.29 -2.02 3.17
C GLY A 94 8.92 -3.41 3.19
N PHE A 95 9.23 -3.92 2.02
CA PHE A 95 9.78 -5.24 1.74
C PHE A 95 10.67 -5.75 2.86
N ASP A 96 10.20 -6.77 3.57
CA ASP A 96 11.04 -7.56 4.46
C ASP A 96 11.92 -8.51 3.61
N ILE A 97 12.99 -9.06 4.24
CA ILE A 97 13.95 -10.00 3.63
C ILE A 97 13.23 -11.25 3.06
N HIS A 98 12.04 -11.55 3.58
CA HIS A 98 11.20 -12.67 3.16
C HIS A 98 10.21 -12.34 2.04
N GLY A 99 10.14 -11.07 1.62
CA GLY A 99 9.23 -10.63 0.56
C GLY A 99 7.87 -10.13 1.05
N ASP A 100 7.62 -10.20 2.36
CA ASP A 100 6.36 -9.76 2.97
C ASP A 100 6.26 -8.24 2.95
N THR A 101 5.10 -7.73 2.61
CA THR A 101 4.80 -6.32 2.70
C THR A 101 3.62 -6.10 3.64
N TYR A 102 3.79 -5.16 4.54
CA TYR A 102 2.75 -4.75 5.48
C TYR A 102 2.49 -3.27 5.34
N GLU A 103 1.26 -2.90 5.14
CA GLU A 103 0.83 -1.51 5.12
C GLU A 103 -0.43 -1.34 5.96
N SER A 104 -0.40 -0.35 6.85
CA SER A 104 -1.51 -0.08 7.77
C SER A 104 -1.94 1.38 7.68
N PHE A 105 -3.25 1.59 7.63
CA PHE A 105 -3.87 2.90 7.66
C PHE A 105 -4.83 2.97 8.84
N THR A 106 -4.66 3.97 9.71
CA THR A 106 -5.68 4.33 10.68
C THR A 106 -6.47 5.50 10.13
N ILE A 107 -7.78 5.34 10.03
CA ILE A 107 -8.69 6.37 9.53
C ILE A 107 -9.75 6.71 10.55
N GLU A 108 -10.14 7.97 10.59
CA GLU A 108 -11.29 8.43 11.36
C GLU A 108 -12.49 8.54 10.41
N ILE A 109 -13.57 7.82 10.74
CA ILE A 109 -14.82 7.76 9.98
C ILE A 109 -15.94 8.48 10.73
N THR A 110 -17.05 8.76 10.06
CA THR A 110 -18.23 9.32 10.70
C THR A 110 -18.97 8.28 11.55
N SER A 111 -19.71 8.75 12.54
CA SER A 111 -20.55 7.85 13.35
C SER A 111 -21.63 7.17 12.52
N ALA A 112 -22.09 7.81 11.44
CA ALA A 112 -23.07 7.22 10.53
C ALA A 112 -22.47 6.05 9.74
N ASP A 113 -21.28 6.22 9.17
CA ASP A 113 -20.57 5.14 8.49
C ASP A 113 -20.23 4.01 9.46
N LYS A 114 -19.78 4.34 10.67
CA LYS A 114 -19.52 3.36 11.72
C LYS A 114 -20.75 2.51 12.03
N GLN A 115 -21.90 3.15 12.26
CA GLN A 115 -23.13 2.43 12.60
C GLN A 115 -23.56 1.51 11.46
N ARG A 116 -23.45 1.97 10.21
CA ARG A 116 -23.78 1.16 9.05
C ARG A 116 -22.91 -0.11 8.95
N ILE A 117 -21.60 0.03 9.17
CA ILE A 117 -20.67 -1.12 9.18
C ILE A 117 -21.05 -2.09 10.31
N ILE A 118 -21.37 -1.58 11.50
CA ILE A 118 -21.80 -2.41 12.62
C ILE A 118 -23.10 -3.15 12.30
N ASP A 119 -24.05 -2.48 11.68
CA ASP A 119 -25.34 -3.09 11.32
C ASP A 119 -25.15 -4.19 10.27
N GLU A 120 -24.25 -3.98 9.30
CA GLU A 120 -23.86 -4.98 8.31
C GLU A 120 -23.24 -6.21 8.99
N ILE A 121 -22.24 -6.04 9.85
CA ILE A 121 -21.60 -7.13 10.60
C ILE A 121 -22.63 -7.92 11.43
N LYS A 122 -23.50 -7.21 12.13
CA LYS A 122 -24.51 -7.85 12.99
C LYS A 122 -25.64 -8.54 12.23
N SER A 123 -25.88 -8.13 10.99
CA SER A 123 -26.89 -8.75 10.14
C SER A 123 -26.39 -10.01 9.44
N ASP A 124 -25.08 -10.21 9.39
CA ASP A 124 -24.50 -11.41 8.80
C ASP A 124 -24.68 -12.62 9.74
N PRO A 125 -25.35 -13.69 9.26
CA PRO A 125 -25.62 -14.87 10.08
C PRO A 125 -24.37 -15.69 10.42
N TYR A 126 -23.26 -15.43 9.76
CA TYR A 126 -21.99 -16.14 9.93
C TYR A 126 -20.98 -15.34 10.77
N THR A 127 -21.39 -14.20 11.33
CA THR A 127 -20.53 -13.41 12.23
C THR A 127 -20.11 -14.24 13.43
N VAL A 128 -18.82 -14.37 13.65
CA VAL A 128 -18.23 -15.13 14.75
C VAL A 128 -18.00 -14.23 15.95
N VAL A 129 -18.56 -14.60 17.10
CA VAL A 129 -18.30 -13.88 18.36
C VAL A 129 -17.03 -14.43 18.99
N LEU A 130 -16.05 -13.57 19.23
CA LEU A 130 -14.76 -13.90 19.81
C LEU A 130 -14.73 -13.60 21.31
N SER A 131 -14.20 -14.52 22.09
CA SER A 131 -13.86 -14.26 23.50
C SER A 131 -12.54 -13.46 23.58
N LYS A 132 -12.24 -12.96 24.78
CA LYS A 132 -10.95 -12.27 25.03
C LYS A 132 -9.77 -13.24 24.92
N GLU A 133 -9.98 -14.48 25.32
CA GLU A 133 -8.97 -15.55 25.28
C GLU A 133 -8.64 -15.95 23.84
N ASP A 134 -9.65 -16.05 22.97
CA ASP A 134 -9.45 -16.35 21.55
C ASP A 134 -8.60 -15.29 20.85
N ARG A 135 -8.65 -14.04 21.30
CA ARG A 135 -7.89 -12.94 20.71
C ARG A 135 -6.41 -12.92 21.12
N GLU A 136 -6.11 -13.35 22.35
CA GLU A 136 -4.74 -13.39 22.89
C GLU A 136 -3.93 -14.56 22.31
N ASP A 137 -4.60 -15.55 21.73
CA ASP A 137 -3.93 -16.64 21.03
C ASP A 137 -3.45 -16.17 19.67
N HIS A 138 -2.12 -15.95 19.54
CA HIS A 138 -1.48 -15.49 18.30
C HIS A 138 -1.66 -16.45 17.10
N ASN A 139 -2.04 -17.70 17.36
CA ASN A 139 -2.39 -18.70 16.35
C ASN A 139 -3.77 -18.47 15.72
N TYR A 140 -4.56 -17.54 16.27
CA TYR A 140 -5.88 -17.21 15.76
C TYR A 140 -5.90 -16.89 14.27
N HIS A 141 -4.87 -16.17 13.80
CA HIS A 141 -4.70 -15.84 12.39
C HIS A 141 -4.43 -17.07 11.52
N VAL A 142 -3.66 -18.03 12.01
CA VAL A 142 -3.24 -19.23 11.24
C VAL A 142 -4.28 -20.34 11.27
N GLU A 143 -4.90 -20.62 12.44
CA GLU A 143 -5.92 -21.68 12.56
C GLU A 143 -7.18 -21.37 11.76
N PHE A 144 -7.48 -20.09 11.57
CA PHE A 144 -8.65 -19.68 10.85
C PHE A 144 -8.61 -20.07 9.38
N TYR A 145 -7.44 -19.94 8.71
CA TYR A 145 -7.25 -20.34 7.32
C TYR A 145 -7.34 -21.85 7.10
N HIS A 146 -6.96 -22.64 8.09
CA HIS A 146 -7.07 -24.09 8.02
C HIS A 146 -8.51 -24.63 8.25
N ARG A 147 -9.37 -23.84 8.88
CA ARG A 147 -10.71 -24.28 9.24
C ARG A 147 -11.75 -24.15 8.12
N PHE A 148 -11.54 -23.24 7.21
CA PHE A 148 -12.48 -22.93 6.12
C PHE A 148 -11.93 -23.24 4.73
N GLY A 149 -11.02 -24.16 4.61
CA GLY A 149 -10.39 -24.81 3.44
C GLY A 149 -10.84 -24.52 1.99
N ASP A 150 -11.97 -23.86 1.82
CA ASP A 150 -12.42 -23.29 0.55
C ASP A 150 -12.45 -21.78 0.70
N VAL A 151 -11.48 -21.13 0.08
CA VAL A 151 -11.29 -19.70 0.06
C VAL A 151 -12.51 -19.05 -0.58
N THR A 152 -13.37 -18.49 0.28
CA THR A 152 -14.44 -17.63 -0.18
C THR A 152 -13.89 -16.21 -0.28
N GLU A 153 -14.03 -15.59 -1.45
CA GLU A 153 -13.76 -14.15 -1.66
C GLU A 153 -14.71 -13.24 -0.83
N ALA A 154 -15.56 -13.83 -0.03
CA ALA A 154 -16.51 -13.12 0.82
C ALA A 154 -15.83 -12.66 2.12
N PRO A 155 -16.14 -11.44 2.60
CA PRO A 155 -15.62 -10.96 3.86
C PRO A 155 -16.13 -11.83 5.03
N LEU A 156 -15.25 -12.06 5.99
CA LEU A 156 -15.56 -12.76 7.23
C LEU A 156 -15.61 -11.76 8.37
N TYR A 157 -16.68 -11.81 9.16
CA TYR A 157 -16.97 -10.86 10.21
C TYR A 157 -16.78 -11.48 11.60
N TYR A 158 -16.19 -10.67 12.49
CA TYR A 158 -15.97 -11.06 13.89
C TYR A 158 -16.40 -9.96 14.84
N ASP A 159 -17.09 -10.35 15.89
CA ASP A 159 -17.45 -9.49 17.02
C ASP A 159 -16.52 -9.80 18.21
N ALA A 160 -15.42 -9.06 18.32
CA ALA A 160 -14.48 -9.16 19.44
C ALA A 160 -14.86 -8.17 20.56
N PRO A 161 -14.35 -8.32 21.79
CA PRO A 161 -14.74 -7.47 22.94
C PRO A 161 -14.60 -5.96 22.72
N ASP A 162 -13.50 -5.52 22.09
CA ASP A 162 -13.16 -4.10 21.93
C ASP A 162 -13.28 -3.57 20.49
N GLU A 163 -13.48 -4.46 19.53
CA GLU A 163 -13.52 -4.12 18.11
C GLU A 163 -14.35 -5.11 17.30
N TYR A 164 -14.76 -4.70 16.12
CA TYR A 164 -15.22 -5.58 15.05
C TYR A 164 -14.09 -5.82 14.07
N LEU A 165 -13.90 -7.07 13.66
CA LEU A 165 -12.87 -7.42 12.68
C LEU A 165 -13.53 -7.91 11.40
N ILE A 166 -12.95 -7.52 10.27
CA ILE A 166 -13.35 -7.95 8.94
C ILE A 166 -12.11 -8.47 8.26
N SER A 167 -12.16 -9.70 7.80
CA SER A 167 -11.07 -10.33 7.07
C SER A 167 -11.50 -10.68 5.66
N VAL A 168 -10.67 -10.31 4.70
CA VAL A 168 -10.86 -10.68 3.29
C VAL A 168 -9.56 -11.30 2.79
N TYR A 169 -9.71 -12.44 2.12
CA TYR A 169 -8.61 -13.11 1.46
C TYR A 169 -8.82 -13.07 -0.04
N GLU A 170 -7.86 -12.59 -0.77
CA GLU A 170 -7.79 -12.72 -2.23
C GLU A 170 -6.88 -13.87 -2.61
N SER A 171 -7.45 -14.91 -3.23
CA SER A 171 -6.64 -16.02 -3.72
C SER A 171 -5.72 -15.56 -4.86
N PRO A 172 -4.51 -16.12 -4.96
CA PRO A 172 -3.59 -15.76 -6.03
C PRO A 172 -4.19 -16.14 -7.39
N GLN A 173 -4.20 -15.19 -8.32
CA GLN A 173 -4.74 -15.40 -9.68
C GLN A 173 -3.88 -16.35 -10.54
N LYS A 174 -2.68 -16.74 -10.08
CA LYS A 174 -1.75 -17.64 -10.77
C LYS A 174 -1.05 -18.54 -9.77
N GLU A 175 -0.85 -19.81 -10.15
CA GLU A 175 0.00 -20.74 -9.41
C GLU A 175 1.40 -20.14 -9.16
N GLY A 176 1.86 -20.20 -7.91
CA GLY A 176 3.17 -19.68 -7.48
C GLY A 176 3.16 -18.22 -7.01
N TYR A 177 2.03 -17.54 -7.00
CA TYR A 177 1.85 -16.26 -6.35
C TYR A 177 1.18 -16.46 -4.99
N VAL A 178 1.53 -15.61 -4.05
CA VAL A 178 1.03 -15.65 -2.68
C VAL A 178 -0.31 -14.94 -2.58
N GLY A 179 -1.13 -15.34 -1.62
CA GLY A 179 -2.42 -14.71 -1.36
C GLY A 179 -2.26 -13.32 -0.74
N LYS A 180 -3.29 -12.53 -0.87
CA LYS A 180 -3.35 -11.19 -0.31
C LYS A 180 -4.43 -11.15 0.78
N TYR A 181 -4.09 -10.57 1.92
CA TYR A 181 -4.97 -10.47 3.07
C TYR A 181 -5.29 -9.02 3.39
N HIS A 182 -6.56 -8.72 3.56
CA HIS A 182 -7.02 -7.44 4.06
C HIS A 182 -7.65 -7.64 5.44
N TRP A 183 -7.16 -6.89 6.40
CA TRP A 183 -7.73 -6.86 7.74
C TRP A 183 -8.26 -5.48 8.04
N ILE A 184 -9.49 -5.43 8.53
CA ILE A 184 -10.11 -4.18 8.92
C ILE A 184 -10.58 -4.33 10.35
N SER A 185 -10.11 -3.45 11.23
CA SER A 185 -10.50 -3.37 12.63
C SER A 185 -11.28 -2.10 12.89
N LEU A 186 -12.55 -2.23 13.26
CA LEU A 186 -13.40 -1.12 13.66
C LEU A 186 -13.48 -1.05 15.19
N LYS A 187 -12.89 -0.03 15.79
CA LYS A 187 -12.88 0.14 17.25
C LYS A 187 -14.27 0.45 17.79
N LYS A 188 -14.73 -0.30 18.84
CA LYS A 188 -16.05 -0.10 19.44
C LYS A 188 -16.18 1.24 20.15
N ARG A 189 -15.09 1.70 20.80
CA ARG A 189 -15.10 2.90 21.65
C ARG A 189 -14.78 4.21 20.92
N SER A 190 -14.23 4.16 19.72
CA SER A 190 -13.88 5.33 18.90
C SER A 190 -14.43 5.20 17.50
N ASN A 191 -14.34 6.25 16.70
CA ASN A 191 -14.69 6.23 15.26
C ASN A 191 -13.47 5.85 14.39
N GLU A 192 -12.54 5.11 14.96
CA GLU A 192 -11.34 4.67 14.27
C GLU A 192 -11.56 3.35 13.56
N LEU A 193 -11.12 3.30 12.33
CA LEU A 193 -11.03 2.12 11.48
C LEU A 193 -9.56 1.93 11.11
N VAL A 194 -9.01 0.76 11.40
CA VAL A 194 -7.65 0.38 11.00
C VAL A 194 -7.76 -0.58 9.82
N VAL A 195 -7.12 -0.23 8.72
CA VAL A 195 -7.07 -1.06 7.50
C VAL A 195 -5.65 -1.55 7.33
N ILE A 196 -5.49 -2.85 7.25
CA ILE A 196 -4.19 -3.52 7.10
C ILE A 196 -4.22 -4.29 5.79
N ASP A 197 -3.20 -4.05 4.98
CA ASP A 197 -2.91 -4.73 3.71
C ASP A 197 -1.65 -5.56 3.90
N TYR A 198 -1.78 -6.88 3.81
CA TYR A 198 -0.68 -7.81 4.03
C TYR A 198 -0.52 -8.76 2.84
N TRP A 199 0.72 -8.92 2.39
CA TRP A 199 1.12 -9.81 1.30
C TRP A 199 2.18 -10.77 1.82
N GLU A 200 1.93 -12.05 1.71
CA GLU A 200 2.90 -13.13 1.98
C GLU A 200 3.71 -13.48 0.75
#